data_f82cae5d1b9537b68104fd6a85765820
#
_entry.id   f82cae5d1b9537b68104fd6a85765820
#
_cell.length_a   1.000
_cell.length_b   1.000
_cell.length_c   1.000
_cell.angle_alpha   90.00
_cell.angle_beta   90.00
_cell.angle_gamma   90.00
#
_symmetry.space_group_name_H-M   'P 1'
#
loop_
_entity.id
_entity.type
_entity.pdbx_description
1 polymer ?
#
loop_
_entity_poly.entity_id
_entity_poly.type
_entity_poly.pdbx_seq_one_letter_code
_entity_poly.pdbx_strand_id
1 'polypeptide(L)'
;MLIVGLGNPGSAYASTRHNIGFMVIDELVRRTSATPISKSSFEGELFKSKDNYLLKPMTFMNLSGSSIIAVKNFYKIDKVLVIHDDLDLPFGALRFKFAGGHGGHNGLKSTDEAISKEYARVRMGIGKPTHKGEVSSFVLAPFFENEKQHLDKWISTAADAIEKLQTMSFDDVSSQYSIKQI
;
A
#
# COMPACT_ATOMS: atom_id res chain seq x y z
N MET A 1 -4.62 4.42 13.71
CA MET A 1 -3.59 4.46 12.66
C MET A 1 -4.25 4.65 11.31
N LEU A 2 -3.62 5.39 10.41
CA LEU A 2 -4.04 5.50 9.01
C LEU A 2 -3.27 4.48 8.18
N ILE A 3 -3.98 3.55 7.56
CA ILE A 3 -3.42 2.51 6.70
C ILE A 3 -3.78 2.89 5.25
N VAL A 4 -2.76 3.12 4.44
CA VAL A 4 -2.90 3.61 3.07
C VAL A 4 -2.42 2.55 2.10
N GLY A 5 -3.24 2.21 1.11
CA GLY A 5 -2.81 1.42 -0.03
C GLY A 5 -2.64 2.33 -1.24
N LEU A 6 -1.46 2.34 -1.85
CA LEU A 6 -1.22 3.14 -3.04
C LEU A 6 -1.72 2.44 -4.30
N GLY A 7 -2.22 3.23 -5.25
CA GLY A 7 -2.72 2.76 -6.53
C GLY A 7 -3.24 3.91 -7.39
N ASN A 8 -3.71 3.56 -8.57
CA ASN A 8 -4.36 4.48 -9.51
C ASN A 8 -5.85 4.15 -9.60
N PRO A 9 -6.73 5.17 -9.66
CA PRO A 9 -8.16 4.94 -9.80
C PRO A 9 -8.53 4.46 -11.21
N GLY A 10 -9.64 3.73 -11.28
CA GLY A 10 -10.24 3.30 -12.54
C GLY A 10 -9.95 1.85 -12.88
N SER A 11 -10.85 1.27 -13.69
CA SER A 11 -10.81 -0.15 -14.07
C SER A 11 -9.58 -0.51 -14.90
N ALA A 12 -9.02 0.46 -15.63
CA ALA A 12 -7.82 0.24 -16.43
C ALA A 12 -6.58 -0.11 -15.60
N TYR A 13 -6.55 0.31 -14.33
CA TYR A 13 -5.40 0.09 -13.43
C TYR A 13 -5.66 -0.96 -12.36
N ALA A 14 -6.89 -1.43 -12.21
CA ALA A 14 -7.31 -2.26 -11.07
C ALA A 14 -6.48 -3.53 -10.87
N SER A 15 -5.98 -4.13 -11.95
CA SER A 15 -5.22 -5.38 -11.91
C SER A 15 -3.72 -5.20 -12.13
N THR A 16 -3.23 -3.97 -12.13
CA THR A 16 -1.81 -3.69 -12.36
C THR A 16 -0.98 -3.92 -11.10
N ARG A 17 0.33 -4.14 -11.30
CA ARG A 17 1.30 -4.28 -10.21
C ARG A 17 1.29 -3.07 -9.28
N HIS A 18 1.16 -1.88 -9.86
CA HIS A 18 1.16 -0.61 -9.11
C HIS A 18 -0.01 -0.49 -8.13
N ASN A 19 -1.08 -1.27 -8.35
CA ASN A 19 -2.29 -1.25 -7.51
C ASN A 19 -2.29 -2.31 -6.40
N ILE A 20 -1.16 -2.98 -6.13
CA ILE A 20 -1.13 -3.99 -5.07
C ILE A 20 -1.55 -3.41 -3.71
N GLY A 21 -1.22 -2.15 -3.44
CA GLY A 21 -1.67 -1.47 -2.22
C GLY A 21 -3.20 -1.38 -2.13
N PHE A 22 -3.86 -1.04 -3.23
CA PHE A 22 -5.34 -1.02 -3.30
C PHE A 22 -5.91 -2.41 -3.02
N MET A 23 -5.30 -3.45 -3.57
CA MET A 23 -5.77 -4.83 -3.40
C MET A 23 -5.72 -5.26 -1.93
N VAL A 24 -4.68 -4.86 -1.19
CA VAL A 24 -4.57 -5.16 0.24
C VAL A 24 -5.61 -4.38 1.05
N ILE A 25 -5.85 -3.10 0.73
CA ILE A 25 -6.90 -2.33 1.39
C ILE A 25 -8.28 -2.96 1.15
N ASP A 26 -8.59 -3.37 -0.08
CA ASP A 26 -9.85 -4.03 -0.41
C ASP A 26 -10.04 -5.31 0.41
N GLU A 27 -8.98 -6.09 0.60
CA GLU A 27 -9.03 -7.28 1.45
C GLU A 27 -9.27 -6.93 2.93
N LEU A 28 -8.62 -5.91 3.44
CA LEU A 28 -8.83 -5.43 4.82
C LEU A 28 -10.26 -4.93 5.02
N VAL A 29 -10.79 -4.18 4.06
CA VAL A 29 -12.19 -3.70 4.10
C VAL A 29 -13.16 -4.88 4.14
N ARG A 30 -12.95 -5.87 3.29
CA ARG A 30 -13.79 -7.08 3.24
C ARG A 30 -13.75 -7.84 4.57
N ARG A 31 -12.55 -8.08 5.12
CA ARG A 31 -12.37 -8.85 6.36
C ARG A 31 -13.00 -8.20 7.57
N THR A 32 -12.88 -6.88 7.66
CA THR A 32 -13.28 -6.13 8.84
C THR A 32 -14.68 -5.52 8.72
N SER A 33 -15.34 -5.68 7.57
CA SER A 33 -16.61 -5.03 7.26
C SER A 33 -16.54 -3.53 7.54
N ALA A 34 -15.43 -2.90 7.12
CA ALA A 34 -15.17 -1.50 7.39
C ALA A 34 -16.25 -0.58 6.81
N THR A 35 -16.56 0.48 7.53
CA THR A 35 -17.64 1.42 7.16
C THR A 35 -17.09 2.52 6.25
N PRO A 36 -17.71 2.76 5.07
CA PRO A 36 -17.31 3.88 4.21
C PRO A 36 -17.58 5.23 4.90
N ILE A 37 -16.56 6.08 4.92
CA ILE A 37 -16.65 7.44 5.49
C ILE A 37 -15.98 8.47 4.60
N SER A 38 -15.96 8.23 3.29
CA SER A 38 -15.33 9.11 2.30
C SER A 38 -15.99 10.49 2.26
N LYS A 39 -15.16 11.50 2.01
CA LYS A 39 -15.58 12.88 1.75
C LYS A 39 -14.85 13.35 0.49
N SER A 40 -15.48 14.23 -0.30
CA SER A 40 -14.84 14.77 -1.51
C SER A 40 -13.50 15.45 -1.22
N SER A 41 -13.38 16.11 -0.07
CA SER A 41 -12.15 16.77 0.36
C SER A 41 -10.99 15.82 0.64
N PHE A 42 -11.25 14.54 0.81
CA PHE A 42 -10.20 13.52 1.02
C PHE A 42 -9.57 13.03 -0.27
N GLU A 43 -10.18 13.27 -1.41
CA GLU A 43 -9.70 12.80 -2.72
C GLU A 43 -9.38 11.30 -2.71
N GLY A 44 -10.16 10.51 -1.98
CA GLY A 44 -9.92 9.08 -1.82
C GLY A 44 -11.11 8.34 -1.22
N GLU A 45 -11.06 7.03 -1.31
CA GLU A 45 -12.00 6.14 -0.63
C GLU A 45 -11.47 5.85 0.76
N LEU A 46 -12.21 6.25 1.77
CA LEU A 46 -11.84 6.08 3.18
C LEU A 46 -12.87 5.21 3.90
N PHE A 47 -12.35 4.29 4.71
CA PHE A 47 -13.16 3.36 5.50
C PHE A 47 -12.70 3.40 6.94
N LYS A 48 -13.63 3.22 7.88
CA LYS A 48 -13.34 3.12 9.31
C LYS A 48 -13.49 1.67 9.75
N SER A 49 -12.47 1.14 10.39
CA SER A 49 -12.48 -0.21 10.98
C SER A 49 -11.90 -0.14 12.39
N LYS A 50 -12.76 -0.26 13.41
CA LYS A 50 -12.36 -0.10 14.82
C LYS A 50 -11.56 1.19 15.03
N ASP A 51 -10.30 1.08 15.44
CA ASP A 51 -9.44 2.24 15.69
C ASP A 51 -8.61 2.66 14.47
N ASN A 52 -8.77 1.97 13.34
CA ASN A 52 -8.00 2.21 12.13
C ASN A 52 -8.83 2.88 11.04
N TYR A 53 -8.13 3.65 10.21
CA TYR A 53 -8.65 4.24 8.97
C TYR A 53 -7.97 3.55 7.81
N LEU A 54 -8.74 3.12 6.82
CA LEU A 54 -8.25 2.44 5.61
C LEU A 54 -8.48 3.36 4.42
N LEU A 55 -7.42 3.76 3.72
CA LEU A 55 -7.48 4.75 2.65
C LEU A 55 -6.93 4.20 1.34
N LYS A 56 -7.70 4.40 0.27
CA LYS A 56 -7.23 4.30 -1.12
C LYS A 56 -7.23 5.72 -1.71
N PRO A 57 -6.06 6.39 -1.87
CA PRO A 57 -6.02 7.67 -2.57
C PRO A 57 -6.51 7.51 -4.01
N MET A 58 -7.47 8.34 -4.43
CA MET A 58 -8.06 8.28 -5.77
C MET A 58 -7.55 9.41 -6.66
N THR A 59 -6.34 9.89 -6.38
CA THR A 59 -5.71 11.06 -6.98
C THR A 59 -4.82 10.75 -8.18
N PHE A 60 -4.68 9.50 -8.60
CA PHE A 60 -3.53 8.98 -9.32
C PHE A 60 -2.27 8.95 -8.46
N MET A 61 -1.34 8.06 -8.83
CA MET A 61 -0.20 7.69 -7.98
C MET A 61 0.68 8.88 -7.56
N ASN A 62 1.01 9.73 -8.51
CA ASN A 62 1.91 10.87 -8.26
C ASN A 62 1.35 11.98 -7.37
N LEU A 63 0.07 11.91 -7.03
CA LEU A 63 -0.61 12.86 -6.15
C LEU A 63 -1.15 12.22 -4.87
N SER A 64 -0.71 11.00 -4.56
CA SER A 64 -1.21 10.24 -3.39
C SER A 64 -1.10 11.02 -2.08
N GLY A 65 -0.05 11.82 -1.92
CA GLY A 65 0.19 12.60 -0.71
C GLY A 65 -0.92 13.60 -0.39
N SER A 66 -1.61 14.16 -1.40
CA SER A 66 -2.68 15.12 -1.15
C SER A 66 -3.88 14.48 -0.44
N SER A 67 -4.23 13.26 -0.80
CA SER A 67 -5.26 12.48 -0.12
C SER A 67 -4.83 12.10 1.30
N ILE A 68 -3.60 11.63 1.44
CA ILE A 68 -3.06 11.18 2.73
C ILE A 68 -3.06 12.31 3.75
N ILE A 69 -2.52 13.49 3.38
CA ILE A 69 -2.46 14.62 4.31
C ILE A 69 -3.84 15.17 4.65
N ALA A 70 -4.77 15.17 3.70
CA ALA A 70 -6.13 15.63 3.96
C ALA A 70 -6.81 14.79 5.05
N VAL A 71 -6.71 13.46 4.96
CA VAL A 71 -7.27 12.54 5.96
C VAL A 71 -6.53 12.64 7.29
N LYS A 72 -5.20 12.63 7.22
CA LYS A 72 -4.33 12.71 8.41
C LYS A 72 -4.65 13.93 9.26
N ASN A 73 -4.79 15.09 8.61
CA ASN A 73 -5.07 16.35 9.30
C ASN A 73 -6.51 16.41 9.83
N PHE A 74 -7.47 15.94 9.05
CA PHE A 74 -8.88 15.98 9.44
C PHE A 74 -9.14 15.18 10.74
N TYR A 75 -8.59 13.98 10.84
CA TYR A 75 -8.77 13.10 11.99
C TYR A 75 -7.65 13.18 13.02
N LYS A 76 -6.65 14.05 12.79
CA LYS A 76 -5.49 14.25 13.68
C LYS A 76 -4.78 12.93 13.97
N ILE A 77 -4.45 12.19 12.90
CA ILE A 77 -3.83 10.87 13.00
C ILE A 77 -2.31 11.02 13.02
N ASP A 78 -1.65 10.44 14.01
CA ASP A 78 -0.19 10.51 14.14
C ASP A 78 0.53 9.42 13.35
N LYS A 79 0.01 8.19 13.39
CA LYS A 79 0.68 7.02 12.81
C LYS A 79 0.12 6.69 11.43
N VAL A 80 1.01 6.60 10.44
CA VAL A 80 0.66 6.24 9.06
C VAL A 80 1.45 5.00 8.64
N LEU A 81 0.76 4.07 7.99
CA LEU A 81 1.33 2.89 7.35
C LEU A 81 0.97 2.94 5.87
N VAL A 82 1.96 2.82 4.99
CA VAL A 82 1.77 2.84 3.54
C VAL A 82 2.11 1.48 2.93
N ILE A 83 1.18 0.93 2.16
CA ILE A 83 1.35 -0.33 1.43
C ILE A 83 1.63 0.02 -0.03
N HIS A 84 2.75 -0.47 -0.57
CA HIS A 84 3.16 -0.15 -1.93
C HIS A 84 3.89 -1.29 -2.62
N ASP A 85 3.90 -1.26 -3.95
CA ASP A 85 4.73 -2.14 -4.77
C ASP A 85 6.20 -1.72 -4.69
N ASP A 86 7.10 -2.70 -4.72
CA ASP A 86 8.54 -2.45 -4.60
C ASP A 86 9.32 -3.21 -5.67
N LEU A 87 9.97 -2.46 -6.58
CA LEU A 87 10.80 -3.01 -7.65
C LEU A 87 12.09 -3.67 -7.13
N ASP A 88 12.56 -3.29 -5.94
CA ASP A 88 13.83 -3.76 -5.39
C ASP A 88 13.70 -5.10 -4.66
N LEU A 89 12.50 -5.63 -4.57
CA LEU A 89 12.21 -6.93 -3.97
C LEU A 89 11.66 -7.91 -5.02
N PRO A 90 12.04 -9.19 -4.97
CA PRO A 90 11.50 -10.17 -5.90
C PRO A 90 9.99 -10.34 -5.72
N PHE A 91 9.31 -10.82 -6.76
CA PHE A 91 7.87 -11.06 -6.69
C PHE A 91 7.50 -11.94 -5.48
N GLY A 92 6.49 -11.52 -4.78
CA GLY A 92 5.96 -12.25 -3.62
C GLY A 92 6.68 -11.96 -2.31
N ALA A 93 7.75 -11.17 -2.33
CA ALA A 93 8.40 -10.71 -1.10
C ALA A 93 7.46 -9.78 -0.32
N LEU A 94 7.57 -9.84 0.99
CA LEU A 94 6.84 -8.98 1.92
C LEU A 94 7.83 -8.49 2.97
N ARG A 95 8.01 -7.20 3.07
CA ARG A 95 8.94 -6.56 3.98
C ARG A 95 8.28 -5.38 4.68
N PHE A 96 8.79 -5.07 5.85
CA PHE A 96 8.30 -3.98 6.69
C PHE A 96 9.48 -3.06 6.99
N LYS A 97 9.27 -1.76 6.83
CA LYS A 97 10.33 -0.78 7.07
C LYS A 97 9.72 0.51 7.61
N PHE A 98 10.40 1.11 8.58
CA PHE A 98 10.06 2.46 9.04
C PHE A 98 10.99 3.46 8.37
N ALA A 99 10.42 4.52 7.79
CA ALA A 99 11.15 5.58 7.09
C ALA A 99 11.96 5.05 5.87
N GLY A 100 12.88 5.83 5.36
CA GLY A 100 13.77 5.48 4.27
C GLY A 100 13.46 6.19 2.95
N GLY A 101 14.23 5.89 1.92
CA GLY A 101 14.08 6.49 0.59
C GLY A 101 12.88 5.96 -0.19
N HIS A 102 12.43 6.72 -1.19
CA HIS A 102 11.27 6.35 -2.02
C HIS A 102 11.62 5.41 -3.19
N GLY A 103 12.91 5.20 -3.49
CA GLY A 103 13.36 4.31 -4.56
C GLY A 103 12.85 4.66 -5.95
N GLY A 104 12.44 5.89 -6.19
CA GLY A 104 11.85 6.33 -7.47
C GLY A 104 10.35 6.10 -7.58
N HIS A 105 9.70 5.53 -6.57
CA HIS A 105 8.25 5.29 -6.57
C HIS A 105 7.50 6.62 -6.43
N ASN A 106 6.70 6.98 -7.45
CA ASN A 106 6.03 8.29 -7.49
C ASN A 106 5.03 8.52 -6.36
N GLY A 107 4.34 7.48 -5.93
CA GLY A 107 3.43 7.57 -4.78
C GLY A 107 4.17 7.83 -3.48
N LEU A 108 5.32 7.20 -3.28
CA LEU A 108 6.16 7.47 -2.10
C LEU A 108 6.79 8.85 -2.14
N LYS A 109 7.21 9.33 -3.31
CA LYS A 109 7.68 10.73 -3.47
C LYS A 109 6.61 11.72 -3.01
N SER A 110 5.39 11.55 -3.50
CA SER A 110 4.26 12.40 -3.14
C SER A 110 3.94 12.32 -1.63
N THR A 111 4.00 11.12 -1.07
CA THR A 111 3.78 10.91 0.37
C THR A 111 4.87 11.61 1.20
N ASP A 112 6.15 11.44 0.82
CA ASP A 112 7.28 12.08 1.49
C ASP A 112 7.16 13.61 1.50
N GLU A 113 6.74 14.19 0.38
CA GLU A 113 6.52 15.63 0.25
C GLU A 113 5.38 16.13 1.16
N ALA A 114 4.33 15.32 1.32
CA ALA A 114 3.14 15.71 2.06
C ALA A 114 3.31 15.54 3.58
N ILE A 115 3.91 14.45 4.04
CA ILE A 115 3.94 14.08 5.47
C ILE A 115 5.33 13.73 6.00
N SER A 116 6.41 14.01 5.26
CA SER A 116 7.78 13.58 5.54
C SER A 116 7.98 12.08 5.36
N LYS A 117 9.21 11.59 5.59
CA LYS A 117 9.58 10.18 5.40
C LYS A 117 9.27 9.29 6.62
N GLU A 118 8.87 9.89 7.73
CA GLU A 118 8.71 9.18 9.00
C GLU A 118 7.36 8.47 9.10
N TYR A 119 7.17 7.45 8.29
CA TYR A 119 6.01 6.57 8.35
C TYR A 119 6.43 5.12 8.11
N ALA A 120 5.60 4.19 8.57
CA ALA A 120 5.80 2.76 8.38
C ALA A 120 5.41 2.36 6.96
N ARG A 121 6.09 1.35 6.41
CA ARG A 121 5.86 0.84 5.06
C ARG A 121 5.69 -0.67 5.06
N VAL A 122 4.74 -1.14 4.28
CA VAL A 122 4.61 -2.53 3.87
C VAL A 122 5.07 -2.60 2.41
N ARG A 123 6.21 -3.23 2.18
CA ARG A 123 6.87 -3.31 0.88
C ARG A 123 6.50 -4.63 0.22
N MET A 124 5.77 -4.57 -0.87
CA MET A 124 5.32 -5.75 -1.61
C MET A 124 6.12 -5.89 -2.89
N GLY A 125 6.99 -6.89 -2.93
CA GLY A 125 7.94 -7.11 -4.03
C GLY A 125 7.26 -7.51 -5.32
N ILE A 126 7.53 -6.77 -6.39
CA ILE A 126 7.00 -7.08 -7.74
C ILE A 126 8.08 -7.50 -8.73
N GLY A 127 9.35 -7.44 -8.31
CA GLY A 127 10.48 -7.67 -9.21
C GLY A 127 10.78 -6.47 -10.10
N LYS A 128 11.77 -6.64 -10.97
CA LYS A 128 12.22 -5.58 -11.89
C LYS A 128 12.01 -5.99 -13.34
N PRO A 129 11.72 -5.04 -14.23
CA PRO A 129 11.81 -5.30 -15.67
C PRO A 129 13.27 -5.49 -16.08
N THR A 130 13.49 -6.08 -17.28
CA THR A 130 14.81 -6.33 -17.82
C THR A 130 15.60 -5.02 -18.05
N HIS A 131 14.93 -3.96 -18.47
CA HIS A 131 15.53 -2.67 -18.79
C HIS A 131 14.91 -1.54 -17.95
N LYS A 132 15.75 -0.61 -17.48
CA LYS A 132 15.29 0.53 -16.65
C LYS A 132 14.24 1.40 -17.34
N GLY A 133 14.31 1.54 -18.66
CA GLY A 133 13.33 2.31 -19.44
C GLY A 133 11.93 1.70 -19.47
N GLU A 134 11.78 0.46 -19.03
CA GLU A 134 10.50 -0.27 -19.00
C GLU A 134 9.76 -0.17 -17.66
N VAL A 135 10.30 0.55 -16.68
CA VAL A 135 9.72 0.61 -15.32
C VAL A 135 8.27 1.08 -15.34
N SER A 136 7.99 2.17 -16.05
CA SER A 136 6.63 2.73 -16.11
C SER A 136 5.64 1.73 -16.69
N SER A 137 5.97 1.10 -17.81
CA SER A 137 5.12 0.09 -18.44
C SER A 137 5.00 -1.18 -17.59
N PHE A 138 6.05 -1.57 -16.89
CA PHE A 138 6.06 -2.75 -16.03
C PHE A 138 5.12 -2.59 -14.84
N VAL A 139 5.19 -1.48 -14.11
CA VAL A 139 4.33 -1.26 -12.94
C VAL A 139 2.86 -1.08 -13.33
N LEU A 140 2.60 -0.56 -14.53
CA LEU A 140 1.25 -0.37 -15.06
C LEU A 140 0.73 -1.59 -15.84
N ALA A 141 1.46 -2.68 -15.85
CA ALA A 141 1.03 -3.94 -16.45
C ALA A 141 0.45 -4.89 -15.39
N PRO A 142 -0.44 -5.82 -15.79
CA PRO A 142 -0.90 -6.88 -14.91
C PRO A 142 0.24 -7.79 -14.48
N PHE A 143 0.06 -8.52 -13.39
CA PHE A 143 0.95 -9.60 -13.00
C PHE A 143 0.97 -10.68 -14.08
N PHE A 144 2.08 -11.41 -14.20
CA PHE A 144 2.17 -12.55 -15.11
C PHE A 144 1.23 -13.67 -14.67
N GLU A 145 0.83 -14.54 -15.60
CA GLU A 145 -0.11 -15.61 -15.30
C GLU A 145 0.41 -16.57 -14.19
N ASN A 146 1.71 -16.87 -14.20
CA ASN A 146 2.33 -17.68 -13.15
C ASN A 146 2.40 -16.95 -11.80
N GLU A 147 2.33 -15.63 -11.79
CA GLU A 147 2.30 -14.83 -10.56
C GLU A 147 0.89 -14.73 -9.99
N LYS A 148 -0.13 -14.66 -10.84
CA LYS A 148 -1.52 -14.47 -10.42
C LYS A 148 -2.03 -15.54 -9.46
N GLN A 149 -1.58 -16.77 -9.59
CA GLN A 149 -1.97 -17.87 -8.71
C GLN A 149 -1.52 -17.68 -7.26
N HIS A 150 -0.55 -16.77 -7.00
CA HIS A 150 -0.02 -16.48 -5.68
C HIS A 150 -0.61 -15.21 -5.04
N LEU A 151 -1.36 -14.42 -5.80
CA LEU A 151 -1.84 -13.10 -5.34
C LEU A 151 -2.72 -13.19 -4.10
N ASP A 152 -3.70 -14.09 -4.08
CA ASP A 152 -4.65 -14.19 -2.98
C ASP A 152 -3.94 -14.50 -1.66
N LYS A 153 -3.03 -15.46 -1.66
CA LYS A 153 -2.26 -15.82 -0.47
C LYS A 153 -1.33 -14.70 -0.03
N TRP A 154 -0.68 -14.05 -0.96
CA TRP A 154 0.25 -12.95 -0.70
C TRP A 154 -0.47 -11.73 -0.11
N ILE A 155 -1.59 -11.33 -0.72
CA ILE A 155 -2.46 -10.26 -0.22
C ILE A 155 -3.00 -10.63 1.16
N SER A 156 -3.47 -11.86 1.34
CA SER A 156 -3.97 -12.37 2.62
C SER A 156 -2.91 -12.30 3.72
N THR A 157 -1.68 -12.68 3.42
CA THR A 157 -0.58 -12.63 4.39
C THR A 157 -0.25 -11.18 4.78
N ALA A 158 -0.23 -10.26 3.81
CA ALA A 158 -0.04 -8.84 4.10
C ALA A 158 -1.15 -8.30 5.01
N ALA A 159 -2.40 -8.67 4.73
CA ALA A 159 -3.55 -8.28 5.54
C ALA A 159 -3.45 -8.88 6.97
N ASP A 160 -3.06 -10.15 7.10
CA ASP A 160 -2.83 -10.78 8.40
C ASP A 160 -1.81 -10.00 9.23
N ALA A 161 -0.69 -9.63 8.63
CA ALA A 161 0.37 -8.87 9.28
C ALA A 161 -0.14 -7.50 9.76
N ILE A 162 -0.88 -6.80 8.92
CA ILE A 162 -1.42 -5.48 9.24
C ILE A 162 -2.42 -5.56 10.40
N GLU A 163 -3.28 -6.56 10.41
CA GLU A 163 -4.21 -6.77 11.52
C GLU A 163 -3.48 -7.05 12.84
N LYS A 164 -2.35 -7.75 12.79
CA LYS A 164 -1.54 -8.05 13.98
C LYS A 164 -0.89 -6.80 14.60
N LEU A 165 -0.77 -5.71 13.86
CA LEU A 165 -0.24 -4.46 14.40
C LEU A 165 -1.12 -3.87 15.53
N GLN A 166 -2.34 -4.35 15.70
CA GLN A 166 -3.18 -3.95 16.84
C GLN A 166 -2.71 -4.55 18.16
N THR A 167 -2.04 -5.70 18.12
CA THR A 167 -1.64 -6.46 19.33
C THR A 167 -0.15 -6.73 19.41
N MET A 168 0.60 -6.50 18.32
CA MET A 168 2.04 -6.73 18.24
C MET A 168 2.77 -5.46 17.83
N SER A 169 4.03 -5.34 18.24
CA SER A 169 4.88 -4.24 17.77
C SER A 169 5.19 -4.37 16.28
N PHE A 170 5.55 -3.25 15.65
CA PHE A 170 5.97 -3.24 14.26
C PHE A 170 7.16 -4.17 14.01
N ASP A 171 8.15 -4.17 14.91
CA ASP A 171 9.32 -5.04 14.82
C ASP A 171 8.97 -6.53 14.91
N ASP A 172 8.06 -6.89 15.81
CA ASP A 172 7.60 -8.27 15.96
C ASP A 172 6.83 -8.74 14.72
N VAL A 173 5.98 -7.89 14.16
CA VAL A 173 5.26 -8.18 12.92
C VAL A 173 6.25 -8.35 11.76
N SER A 174 7.25 -7.47 11.66
CA SER A 174 8.31 -7.57 10.65
C SER A 174 9.05 -8.91 10.75
N SER A 175 9.40 -9.33 11.95
CA SER A 175 10.10 -10.60 12.16
C SER A 175 9.24 -11.81 11.82
N GLN A 176 7.95 -11.79 12.16
CA GLN A 176 7.06 -12.94 12.03
C GLN A 176 6.48 -13.08 10.62
N TYR A 177 6.19 -11.98 9.92
CA TYR A 177 5.43 -11.98 8.67
C TYR A 177 6.25 -11.68 7.43
N SER A 178 7.54 -11.36 7.55
CA SER A 178 8.38 -11.10 6.38
C SER A 178 8.53 -12.35 5.52
N ILE A 179 8.43 -12.17 4.19
CA ILE A 179 8.59 -13.22 3.18
C ILE A 179 9.71 -12.78 2.26
N LYS A 180 10.71 -13.64 2.03
CA LYS A 180 11.82 -13.33 1.11
C LYS A 180 11.38 -13.35 -0.35
N GLN A 181 10.65 -14.40 -0.72
CA GLN A 181 10.07 -14.59 -2.05
C GLN A 181 9.06 -15.73 -1.99
N ILE A 182 8.21 -15.82 -2.98
CA ILE A 182 7.29 -16.95 -3.17
C ILE A 182 7.95 -18.02 -4.02
#